data_d65b6c261ae687e61b290a208234beb8
#
_entry.id   d65b6c261ae687e61b290a208234beb8
#
_cell.length_a   1.000
_cell.length_b   1.000
_cell.length_c   1.000
_cell.angle_alpha   90.00
_cell.angle_beta   90.00
_cell.angle_gamma   90.00
#
_symmetry.space_group_name_H-M   'P 1'
#
loop_
_entity.id
_entity.type
_entity.pdbx_description
1 polymer ?
#
loop_
_entity_poly.entity_id
_entity_poly.type
_entity_poly.pdbx_seq_one_letter_code
_entity_poly.pdbx_strand_id
1 'polypeptide(L)'
;ESTLLPLGYSVIVCECHNNAEMELRKTQYLIDRMVDGIVLIPYASDGKQIEMIQKSNIPLILLDQEIKDHATDCIVLDNELAGFESTQRLIDLGHKDIAIITGSPNHYTSVGRLNGYKKAMTEAGLTLCDDYIQCGDYSIDGGYEAMLRLCKLKKRPTAIFISNYDMTIGAYLAINYL
;
A
#
# COMPACT_ATOMS: atom_id res chain seq x y z
N GLU A 1 -14.27 13.67 10.95
CA GLU A 1 -14.69 15.02 11.39
C GLU A 1 -15.89 14.94 12.32
N SER A 2 -16.96 14.21 11.98
CA SER A 2 -18.18 14.08 12.79
C SER A 2 -17.93 13.58 14.24
N THR A 3 -16.89 12.81 14.47
CA THR A 3 -16.50 12.28 15.79
C THR A 3 -15.68 13.30 16.60
N LEU A 4 -14.86 14.11 15.94
CA LEU A 4 -13.93 15.05 16.57
C LEU A 4 -14.57 16.41 16.85
N LEU A 5 -15.46 16.85 15.97
CA LEU A 5 -16.14 18.16 16.11
C LEU A 5 -16.86 18.33 17.44
N PRO A 6 -17.64 17.36 17.96
CA PRO A 6 -18.28 17.45 19.28
C PRO A 6 -17.29 17.54 20.46
N LEU A 7 -16.03 17.12 20.23
CA LEU A 7 -14.94 17.20 21.21
C LEU A 7 -14.15 18.53 21.10
N GLY A 8 -14.58 19.45 20.23
CA GLY A 8 -13.95 20.75 20.03
C GLY A 8 -12.75 20.75 19.06
N TYR A 9 -12.52 19.65 18.30
CA TYR A 9 -11.46 19.56 17.32
C TYR A 9 -11.96 19.78 15.91
N SER A 10 -11.18 20.50 15.10
CA SER A 10 -11.34 20.60 13.64
C SER A 10 -10.28 19.79 12.93
N VAL A 11 -10.59 19.26 11.75
CA VAL A 11 -9.67 18.45 10.95
C VAL A 11 -9.17 19.27 9.75
N ILE A 12 -7.84 19.32 9.59
CA ILE A 12 -7.18 19.85 8.39
C ILE A 12 -6.66 18.67 7.60
N VAL A 13 -7.13 18.49 6.37
CA VAL A 13 -6.65 17.44 5.48
C VAL A 13 -5.66 18.01 4.49
N CYS A 14 -4.48 17.39 4.39
CA CYS A 14 -3.45 17.75 3.43
C CYS A 14 -3.14 16.54 2.56
N GLU A 15 -3.25 16.68 1.25
CA GLU A 15 -2.87 15.65 0.29
C GLU A 15 -1.49 15.95 -0.30
N CYS A 16 -0.67 14.90 -0.44
CA CYS A 16 0.72 15.01 -0.90
C CYS A 16 0.95 14.40 -2.30
N HIS A 17 -0.08 13.81 -2.92
CA HIS A 17 -0.06 13.25 -4.28
C HIS A 17 1.15 12.34 -4.56
N ASN A 18 1.51 11.47 -3.62
CA ASN A 18 2.68 10.59 -3.71
C ASN A 18 4.00 11.35 -4.01
N ASN A 19 4.17 12.52 -3.41
CA ASN A 19 5.32 13.38 -3.60
C ASN A 19 5.99 13.72 -2.26
N ALA A 20 7.22 13.24 -2.07
CA ALA A 20 7.97 13.41 -0.83
C ALA A 20 8.28 14.90 -0.49
N GLU A 21 8.56 15.73 -1.50
CA GLU A 21 8.79 17.17 -1.28
C GLU A 21 7.50 17.86 -0.84
N MET A 22 6.38 17.50 -1.46
CA MET A 22 5.06 18.03 -1.06
C MET A 22 4.69 17.58 0.35
N GLU A 23 5.00 16.34 0.72
CA GLU A 23 4.79 15.83 2.09
C GLU A 23 5.55 16.69 3.11
N LEU A 24 6.83 16.98 2.89
CA LEU A 24 7.61 17.86 3.76
C LEU A 24 7.02 19.27 3.83
N ARG A 25 6.62 19.85 2.71
CA ARG A 25 5.99 21.19 2.68
C ARG A 25 4.68 21.22 3.45
N LYS A 26 3.84 20.19 3.32
CA LYS A 26 2.57 20.07 4.05
C LYS A 26 2.78 19.81 5.54
N THR A 27 3.81 19.05 5.89
CA THR A 27 4.23 18.85 7.28
C THR A 27 4.62 20.20 7.91
N GLN A 28 5.48 20.99 7.24
CA GLN A 28 5.85 22.32 7.72
C GLN A 28 4.62 23.24 7.85
N TYR A 29 3.74 23.22 6.87
CA TYR A 29 2.50 24.00 6.92
C TYR A 29 1.65 23.70 8.17
N LEU A 30 1.51 22.40 8.53
CA LEU A 30 0.76 22.02 9.73
C LEU A 30 1.47 22.45 11.02
N ILE A 31 2.79 22.33 11.07
CA ILE A 31 3.62 22.80 12.19
C ILE A 31 3.44 24.31 12.39
N ASP A 32 3.54 25.10 11.31
CA ASP A 32 3.36 26.56 11.34
C ASP A 32 1.95 27.00 11.76
N ARG A 33 0.96 26.11 11.59
CA ARG A 33 -0.42 26.29 12.05
C ARG A 33 -0.65 25.89 13.50
N MET A 34 0.41 25.39 14.18
CA MET A 34 0.33 24.98 15.58
C MET A 34 -0.83 24.02 15.85
N VAL A 35 -0.97 22.98 15.00
CA VAL A 35 -2.00 21.94 15.19
C VAL A 35 -1.74 21.16 16.48
N ASP A 36 -2.79 20.65 17.12
CA ASP A 36 -2.71 19.90 18.38
C ASP A 36 -2.15 18.49 18.21
N GLY A 37 -2.20 17.94 17.02
CA GLY A 37 -1.67 16.61 16.69
C GLY A 37 -1.70 16.35 15.19
N ILE A 38 -0.87 15.41 14.75
CA ILE A 38 -0.76 15.02 13.35
C ILE A 38 -0.98 13.51 13.24
N VAL A 39 -1.87 13.12 12.32
CA VAL A 39 -1.98 11.75 11.81
C VAL A 39 -1.36 11.75 10.42
N LEU A 40 -0.28 10.99 10.23
CA LEU A 40 0.48 10.96 9.00
C LEU A 40 0.38 9.57 8.34
N ILE A 41 0.01 9.54 7.06
CA ILE A 41 0.20 8.38 6.18
C ILE A 41 1.48 8.68 5.38
N PRO A 42 2.64 8.18 5.78
CA PRO A 42 3.90 8.61 5.17
C PRO A 42 4.04 8.02 3.77
N TYR A 43 4.42 8.86 2.82
CA TYR A 43 4.86 8.43 1.50
C TYR A 43 6.37 8.21 1.46
N ALA A 44 7.14 9.19 1.98
CA ALA A 44 8.59 9.09 2.05
C ALA A 44 9.03 8.15 3.18
N SER A 45 9.98 7.26 2.87
CA SER A 45 10.51 6.27 3.81
C SER A 45 11.76 6.73 4.58
N ASP A 46 12.26 7.95 4.33
CA ASP A 46 13.48 8.49 4.95
C ASP A 46 13.25 9.16 6.34
N GLY A 47 12.00 9.26 6.77
CA GLY A 47 11.62 9.73 8.10
C GLY A 47 11.83 11.21 8.38
N LYS A 48 12.27 12.03 7.43
CA LYS A 48 12.51 13.48 7.63
C LYS A 48 11.30 14.23 8.16
N GLN A 49 10.11 13.90 7.66
CA GLN A 49 8.85 14.48 8.11
C GLN A 49 8.56 14.12 9.58
N ILE A 50 8.92 12.92 10.02
CA ILE A 50 8.78 12.48 11.41
C ILE A 50 9.70 13.30 12.31
N GLU A 51 10.98 13.45 11.93
CA GLU A 51 11.93 14.29 12.68
C GLU A 51 11.48 15.74 12.81
N MET A 52 10.90 16.31 11.73
CA MET A 52 10.35 17.68 11.75
C MET A 52 9.24 17.82 12.78
N ILE A 53 8.30 16.87 12.81
CA ILE A 53 7.16 16.88 13.74
C ILE A 53 7.65 16.68 15.17
N GLN A 54 8.55 15.72 15.41
CA GLN A 54 9.12 15.45 16.74
C GLN A 54 9.86 16.65 17.29
N LYS A 55 10.63 17.40 16.47
CA LYS A 55 11.32 18.62 16.88
C LYS A 55 10.36 19.75 17.28
N SER A 56 9.13 19.75 16.76
CA SER A 56 8.10 20.73 17.13
C SER A 56 7.24 20.32 18.32
N ASN A 57 7.52 19.16 18.93
CA ASN A 57 6.77 18.58 20.05
C ASN A 57 5.26 18.42 19.78
N ILE A 58 4.85 18.24 18.54
CA ILE A 58 3.47 17.94 18.17
C ILE A 58 3.28 16.41 18.26
N PRO A 59 2.24 15.92 18.96
CA PRO A 59 1.90 14.50 18.97
C PRO A 59 1.71 13.95 17.54
N LEU A 60 2.32 12.80 17.28
CA LEU A 60 2.30 12.15 15.97
C LEU A 60 1.84 10.70 16.09
N ILE A 61 0.93 10.30 15.20
CA ILE A 61 0.57 8.90 14.95
C ILE A 61 0.79 8.63 13.47
N LEU A 62 1.52 7.55 13.16
CA LEU A 62 1.59 7.02 11.80
C LEU A 62 0.39 6.11 11.52
N LEU A 63 -0.08 6.13 10.29
CA LEU A 63 -1.17 5.28 9.84
C LEU A 63 -0.75 4.53 8.58
N ASP A 64 -1.13 3.25 8.51
CA ASP A 64 -0.94 2.33 7.37
C ASP A 64 0.53 1.95 7.08
N GLN A 65 1.51 2.73 7.50
CA GLN A 65 2.92 2.47 7.23
C GLN A 65 3.79 2.79 8.44
N GLU A 66 4.65 1.84 8.81
CA GLU A 66 5.72 2.04 9.78
C GLU A 66 6.98 2.54 9.07
N ILE A 67 7.67 3.49 9.67
CA ILE A 67 8.99 3.95 9.21
C ILE A 67 10.04 3.44 10.18
N LYS A 68 10.96 2.63 9.67
CA LYS A 68 12.06 2.05 10.46
C LYS A 68 12.92 3.16 11.08
N ASP A 69 13.51 2.84 12.23
CA ASP A 69 14.44 3.71 12.98
C ASP A 69 13.81 5.00 13.56
N HIS A 70 12.49 5.16 13.47
CA HIS A 70 11.76 6.26 14.07
C HIS A 70 10.72 5.74 15.06
N ALA A 71 11.03 5.86 16.37
CA ALA A 71 10.09 5.46 17.43
C ALA A 71 8.91 6.43 17.47
N THR A 72 7.74 5.96 17.04
CA THR A 72 6.48 6.69 17.10
C THR A 72 5.30 5.71 17.13
N ASP A 73 4.16 6.15 17.65
CA ASP A 73 2.95 5.34 17.61
C ASP A 73 2.50 5.10 16.17
N CYS A 74 2.12 3.86 15.87
CA CYS A 74 1.72 3.47 14.54
C CYS A 74 0.49 2.56 14.58
N ILE A 75 -0.45 2.81 13.67
CA ILE A 75 -1.60 1.96 13.43
C ILE A 75 -1.44 1.36 12.04
N VAL A 76 -1.16 0.06 11.98
CA VAL A 76 -0.94 -0.68 10.73
C VAL A 76 -1.92 -1.83 10.59
N LEU A 77 -2.21 -2.18 9.34
CA LEU A 77 -2.87 -3.44 9.01
C LEU A 77 -1.82 -4.57 9.00
N ASP A 78 -2.23 -5.78 9.41
CA ASP A 78 -1.43 -6.97 9.15
C ASP A 78 -1.47 -7.30 7.64
N ASN A 79 -0.56 -6.68 6.90
CA ASN A 79 -0.49 -6.80 5.45
C ASN A 79 -0.05 -8.21 4.99
N GLU A 80 0.72 -8.93 5.82
CA GLU A 80 1.10 -10.30 5.49
C GLU A 80 -0.12 -11.22 5.61
N LEU A 81 -0.87 -11.10 6.70
CA LEU A 81 -2.10 -11.85 6.87
C LEU A 81 -3.11 -11.53 5.76
N ALA A 82 -3.28 -10.25 5.42
CA ALA A 82 -4.19 -9.85 4.34
C ALA A 82 -3.80 -10.46 2.98
N GLY A 83 -2.51 -10.47 2.65
CA GLY A 83 -1.99 -11.11 1.44
C GLY A 83 -2.18 -12.63 1.46
N PHE A 84 -1.94 -13.25 2.63
CA PHE A 84 -2.11 -14.67 2.84
C PHE A 84 -3.59 -15.09 2.66
N GLU A 85 -4.50 -14.48 3.37
CA GLU A 85 -5.93 -14.82 3.32
C GLU A 85 -6.53 -14.59 1.93
N SER A 86 -6.14 -13.49 1.25
CA SER A 86 -6.60 -13.21 -0.11
C SER A 86 -6.14 -14.29 -1.09
N THR A 87 -4.89 -14.72 -0.99
CA THR A 87 -4.33 -15.77 -1.85
C THR A 87 -4.91 -17.14 -1.50
N GLN A 88 -5.04 -17.44 -0.20
CA GLN A 88 -5.66 -18.69 0.27
C GLN A 88 -7.09 -18.82 -0.26
N ARG A 89 -7.85 -17.73 -0.28
CA ARG A 89 -9.20 -17.74 -0.87
C ARG A 89 -9.20 -18.16 -2.34
N LEU A 90 -8.23 -17.73 -3.14
CA LEU A 90 -8.09 -18.15 -4.52
C LEU A 90 -7.70 -19.64 -4.63
N ILE A 91 -6.83 -20.11 -3.74
CA ILE A 91 -6.44 -21.53 -3.66
C ILE A 91 -7.65 -22.40 -3.31
N ASP A 92 -8.46 -22.00 -2.33
CA ASP A 92 -9.66 -22.71 -1.90
C ASP A 92 -10.71 -22.79 -3.01
N LEU A 93 -10.71 -21.84 -3.96
CA LEU A 93 -11.54 -21.86 -5.16
C LEU A 93 -10.96 -22.78 -6.27
N GLY A 94 -9.83 -23.44 -6.02
CA GLY A 94 -9.21 -24.41 -6.91
C GLY A 94 -8.18 -23.84 -7.89
N HIS A 95 -7.83 -22.55 -7.78
CA HIS A 95 -6.78 -21.95 -8.59
C HIS A 95 -5.39 -22.42 -8.16
N LYS A 96 -4.53 -22.74 -9.12
CA LYS A 96 -3.14 -23.16 -8.90
C LYS A 96 -2.14 -22.21 -9.54
N ASP A 97 -2.52 -21.63 -10.67
CA ASP A 97 -1.73 -20.62 -11.40
C ASP A 97 -2.26 -19.24 -11.00
N ILE A 98 -1.74 -18.72 -9.89
CA ILE A 98 -2.19 -17.48 -9.28
C ILE A 98 -1.10 -16.44 -9.43
N ALA A 99 -1.43 -15.26 -9.97
CA ALA A 99 -0.53 -14.12 -10.05
C ALA A 99 -0.83 -13.08 -8.96
N ILE A 100 0.13 -12.19 -8.74
CA ILE A 100 -0.04 -11.00 -7.92
C ILE A 100 0.37 -9.75 -8.70
N ILE A 101 -0.44 -8.69 -8.60
CA ILE A 101 -0.04 -7.32 -8.97
C ILE A 101 0.14 -6.57 -7.66
N THR A 102 1.40 -6.28 -7.31
CA THR A 102 1.78 -5.60 -6.07
C THR A 102 2.25 -4.18 -6.33
N GLY A 103 2.37 -3.35 -5.31
CA GLY A 103 2.96 -2.02 -5.40
C GLY A 103 4.49 -2.05 -5.42
N SER A 104 5.10 -0.88 -5.24
CA SER A 104 6.57 -0.75 -5.20
C SER A 104 7.19 -1.63 -4.11
N PRO A 105 8.34 -2.29 -4.38
CA PRO A 105 9.02 -3.17 -3.44
C PRO A 105 9.56 -2.46 -2.19
N ASN A 106 9.62 -1.14 -2.21
CA ASN A 106 10.10 -0.33 -1.08
C ASN A 106 8.98 0.10 -0.11
N HIS A 107 7.72 -0.18 -0.42
CA HIS A 107 6.60 0.16 0.44
C HIS A 107 6.27 -0.97 1.41
N TYR A 108 6.10 -0.64 2.68
CA TYR A 108 5.77 -1.57 3.76
C TYR A 108 4.58 -2.48 3.41
N THR A 109 3.49 -1.88 2.94
CA THR A 109 2.26 -2.59 2.57
C THR A 109 2.46 -3.57 1.40
N SER A 110 3.28 -3.20 0.39
CA SER A 110 3.62 -4.09 -0.74
C SER A 110 4.38 -5.32 -0.29
N VAL A 111 5.41 -5.10 0.54
CA VAL A 111 6.27 -6.18 1.04
C VAL A 111 5.44 -7.17 1.85
N GLY A 112 4.60 -6.67 2.77
CA GLY A 112 3.74 -7.52 3.57
C GLY A 112 2.79 -8.36 2.71
N ARG A 113 2.04 -7.73 1.80
CA ARG A 113 1.07 -8.45 0.94
C ARG A 113 1.74 -9.46 0.02
N LEU A 114 2.92 -9.15 -0.52
CA LEU A 114 3.70 -10.07 -1.34
C LEU A 114 4.21 -11.27 -0.51
N ASN A 115 4.66 -11.03 0.73
CA ASN A 115 5.09 -12.11 1.62
C ASN A 115 3.92 -13.04 1.95
N GLY A 116 2.74 -12.49 2.25
CA GLY A 116 1.54 -13.27 2.47
C GLY A 116 1.14 -14.13 1.27
N TYR A 117 1.18 -13.56 0.06
CA TYR A 117 0.97 -14.31 -1.18
C TYR A 117 1.97 -15.47 -1.31
N LYS A 118 3.26 -15.21 -1.15
CA LYS A 118 4.30 -16.24 -1.24
C LYS A 118 4.11 -17.34 -0.20
N LYS A 119 3.76 -16.98 1.02
CA LYS A 119 3.50 -17.90 2.10
C LYS A 119 2.33 -18.84 1.78
N ALA A 120 1.18 -18.29 1.36
CA ALA A 120 0.01 -19.09 1.00
C ALA A 120 0.30 -20.07 -0.15
N MET A 121 0.99 -19.61 -1.20
CA MET A 121 1.40 -20.49 -2.32
C MET A 121 2.32 -21.62 -1.84
N THR A 122 3.29 -21.31 -0.98
CA THR A 122 4.25 -22.27 -0.46
C THR A 122 3.59 -23.32 0.44
N GLU A 123 2.74 -22.88 1.37
CA GLU A 123 2.01 -23.76 2.29
C GLU A 123 1.04 -24.71 1.54
N ALA A 124 0.49 -24.26 0.43
CA ALA A 124 -0.34 -25.08 -0.44
C ALA A 124 0.46 -26.00 -1.38
N GLY A 125 1.80 -25.99 -1.33
CA GLY A 125 2.66 -26.77 -2.22
C GLY A 125 2.60 -26.34 -3.68
N LEU A 126 2.19 -25.08 -3.96
CA LEU A 126 2.11 -24.53 -5.29
C LEU A 126 3.42 -23.85 -5.71
N THR A 127 3.73 -23.91 -7.01
CA THR A 127 4.95 -23.32 -7.55
C THR A 127 4.81 -21.80 -7.66
N LEU A 128 5.77 -21.09 -7.09
CA LEU A 128 5.94 -19.66 -7.33
C LEU A 128 6.58 -19.45 -8.72
N CYS A 129 5.97 -18.59 -9.53
CA CYS A 129 6.48 -18.21 -10.85
C CYS A 129 6.82 -16.72 -10.81
N ASP A 130 8.06 -16.36 -11.09
CA ASP A 130 8.50 -14.96 -11.03
C ASP A 130 7.74 -14.09 -12.04
N ASP A 131 7.37 -14.63 -13.21
CA ASP A 131 6.57 -13.93 -14.21
C ASP A 131 5.15 -13.59 -13.71
N TYR A 132 4.68 -14.28 -12.66
CA TYR A 132 3.37 -14.01 -12.05
C TYR A 132 3.43 -12.91 -10.97
N ILE A 133 4.62 -12.44 -10.61
CA ILE A 133 4.79 -11.35 -9.65
C ILE A 133 5.04 -10.06 -10.43
N GLN A 134 4.02 -9.22 -10.54
CA GLN A 134 4.08 -7.98 -11.29
C GLN A 134 4.01 -6.76 -10.35
N CYS A 135 4.79 -5.74 -10.66
CA CYS A 135 4.75 -4.45 -9.96
C CYS A 135 3.89 -3.46 -10.76
N GLY A 136 2.94 -2.80 -10.10
CA GLY A 136 2.04 -1.81 -10.66
C GLY A 136 2.10 -0.44 -9.98
N ASP A 137 3.06 -0.20 -9.10
CA ASP A 137 3.40 1.08 -8.44
C ASP A 137 2.25 1.85 -7.75
N TYR A 138 1.15 1.18 -7.45
CA TYR A 138 -0.07 1.75 -6.86
C TYR A 138 -0.85 2.71 -7.76
N SER A 139 -0.55 2.82 -9.05
CA SER A 139 -1.28 3.64 -10.00
C SER A 139 -2.23 2.84 -10.89
N ILE A 140 -3.19 3.51 -11.51
CA ILE A 140 -4.09 2.93 -12.52
C ILE A 140 -3.28 2.45 -13.72
N ASP A 141 -2.36 3.29 -14.21
CA ASP A 141 -1.52 2.96 -15.37
C ASP A 141 -0.59 1.79 -15.07
N GLY A 142 0.02 1.76 -13.88
CA GLY A 142 0.85 0.64 -13.44
C GLY A 142 0.07 -0.68 -13.35
N GLY A 143 -1.16 -0.65 -12.86
CA GLY A 143 -2.06 -1.80 -12.84
C GLY A 143 -2.42 -2.27 -14.25
N TYR A 144 -2.70 -1.35 -15.16
CA TYR A 144 -2.98 -1.62 -16.57
C TYR A 144 -1.81 -2.32 -17.25
N GLU A 145 -0.62 -1.77 -17.17
CA GLU A 145 0.58 -2.34 -17.77
C GLU A 145 0.97 -3.70 -17.16
N ALA A 146 0.83 -3.85 -15.84
CA ALA A 146 1.08 -5.12 -15.16
C ALA A 146 0.13 -6.21 -15.68
N MET A 147 -1.15 -5.91 -15.84
CA MET A 147 -2.13 -6.84 -16.39
C MET A 147 -1.81 -7.21 -17.84
N LEU A 148 -1.44 -6.25 -18.68
CA LEU A 148 -1.03 -6.54 -20.07
C LEU A 148 0.17 -7.48 -20.13
N ARG A 149 1.15 -7.35 -19.20
CA ARG A 149 2.28 -8.29 -19.12
C ARG A 149 1.81 -9.69 -18.78
N LEU A 150 0.90 -9.86 -17.81
CA LEU A 150 0.32 -11.16 -17.46
C LEU A 150 -0.46 -11.79 -18.63
N CYS A 151 -1.21 -10.99 -19.37
CA CYS A 151 -1.99 -11.45 -20.52
C CYS A 151 -1.13 -11.92 -21.70
N LYS A 152 0.10 -11.42 -21.82
CA LYS A 152 1.07 -11.80 -22.88
C LYS A 152 1.83 -13.11 -22.58
N LEU A 153 1.73 -13.64 -21.36
CA LEU A 153 2.42 -14.87 -20.98
C LEU A 153 1.87 -16.07 -21.77
N LYS A 154 2.74 -16.99 -22.16
CA LYS A 154 2.34 -18.25 -22.83
C LYS A 154 1.43 -19.09 -21.94
N LYS A 155 1.76 -19.19 -20.64
CA LYS A 155 0.91 -19.79 -19.61
C LYS A 155 0.37 -18.63 -18.77
N ARG A 156 -0.89 -18.30 -18.92
CA ARG A 156 -1.55 -17.23 -18.19
C ARG A 156 -1.99 -17.72 -16.81
N PRO A 157 -1.96 -16.86 -15.79
CA PRO A 157 -2.57 -17.18 -14.50
C PRO A 157 -4.09 -17.35 -14.67
N THR A 158 -4.69 -18.18 -13.82
CA THR A 158 -6.14 -18.39 -13.78
C THR A 158 -6.84 -17.51 -12.76
N ALA A 159 -6.08 -16.90 -11.85
CA ALA A 159 -6.54 -15.93 -10.88
C ALA A 159 -5.42 -14.93 -10.59
N ILE A 160 -5.81 -13.74 -10.16
CA ILE A 160 -4.87 -12.66 -9.87
C ILE A 160 -5.30 -11.98 -8.56
N PHE A 161 -4.37 -11.87 -7.61
CA PHE A 161 -4.50 -11.00 -6.45
C PHE A 161 -3.93 -9.64 -6.78
N ILE A 162 -4.73 -8.57 -6.68
CA ILE A 162 -4.29 -7.19 -6.92
C ILE A 162 -4.32 -6.44 -5.60
N SER A 163 -3.19 -5.87 -5.22
CA SER A 163 -2.95 -5.43 -3.85
C SER A 163 -3.53 -4.06 -3.49
N ASN A 164 -4.11 -3.29 -4.44
CA ASN A 164 -4.85 -2.05 -4.13
C ASN A 164 -5.94 -1.75 -5.16
N TYR A 165 -6.72 -0.69 -4.86
CA TYR A 165 -7.88 -0.28 -5.64
C TYR A 165 -7.51 0.27 -7.02
N ASP A 166 -6.56 1.21 -7.10
CA ASP A 166 -6.20 1.87 -8.36
C ASP A 166 -5.63 0.89 -9.39
N MET A 167 -4.73 0.00 -8.95
CA MET A 167 -4.22 -1.07 -9.82
C MET A 167 -5.32 -2.03 -10.25
N THR A 168 -6.36 -2.26 -9.41
CA THR A 168 -7.51 -3.08 -9.79
C THR A 168 -8.30 -2.43 -10.93
N ILE A 169 -8.54 -1.12 -10.87
CA ILE A 169 -9.16 -0.37 -11.97
C ILE A 169 -8.34 -0.51 -13.25
N GLY A 170 -7.02 -0.27 -13.16
CA GLY A 170 -6.11 -0.38 -14.30
C GLY A 170 -6.13 -1.78 -14.93
N ALA A 171 -6.03 -2.83 -14.11
CA ALA A 171 -6.09 -4.21 -14.57
C ALA A 171 -7.43 -4.55 -15.22
N TYR A 172 -8.54 -4.08 -14.66
CA TYR A 172 -9.87 -4.26 -15.23
C TYR A 172 -9.99 -3.58 -16.61
N LEU A 173 -9.49 -2.36 -16.75
CA LEU A 173 -9.45 -1.66 -18.04
C LEU A 173 -8.64 -2.45 -19.08
N ALA A 174 -7.47 -3.00 -18.70
CA ALA A 174 -6.64 -3.79 -19.60
C ALA A 174 -7.36 -5.04 -20.13
N ILE A 175 -8.12 -5.74 -19.27
CA ILE A 175 -8.89 -6.94 -19.68
C ILE A 175 -9.98 -6.57 -20.69
N ASN A 176 -10.64 -5.43 -20.53
CA ASN A 176 -11.72 -5.02 -21.43
C ASN A 176 -11.24 -4.52 -22.81
N TYR A 177 -9.93 -4.24 -22.95
CA TYR A 177 -9.32 -3.82 -24.22
C TYR A 177 -8.73 -4.97 -25.03
N LEU A 178 -8.67 -6.19 -24.46
CA LEU A 178 -8.15 -7.41 -25.10
C LEU A 178 -9.26 -8.28 -25.72
#